data_22d29f392237f5c03a128833905c9621
#
_entry.id   22d29f392237f5c03a128833905c9621
#
_cell.length_a   1.000
_cell.length_b   1.000
_cell.length_c   1.000
_cell.angle_alpha   90.00
_cell.angle_beta   90.00
_cell.angle_gamma   90.00
#
_symmetry.space_group_name_H-M   'P 1'
#
loop_
_entity.id
_entity.type
_entity.pdbx_description
1 polymer ?
#
loop_
_entity_poly.entity_id
_entity_poly.type
_entity_poly.pdbx_seq_one_letter_code
_entity_poly.pdbx_strand_id
1 'polypeptide(L)'
;MARKRTRPQYELIGFEQDQDIHIPLNRARITESTIRLLNEHGLMELSMRKVAEDLTVQPASLYYHVKGKEQLLQLLADKFCSEMTSPDASLPWTKQLLQLGEQFRNVLLTYQIHKNNTDTM
;
A
#
# COMPACT_ATOMS: atom_id res chain seq x y z
N MET A 1 -4.49 -25.17 -33.58
CA MET A 1 -4.76 -24.74 -33.22
C MET A 1 -4.97 -24.16 -32.73
N ALA A 2 -4.94 -24.18 -32.75
CA ALA A 2 -5.36 -23.55 -32.23
C ALA A 2 -5.46 -23.16 -31.57
N ARG A 3 -5.55 -23.28 -31.47
CA ARG A 3 -5.83 -22.92 -30.76
C ARG A 3 -5.95 -22.39 -30.12
N LYS A 4 -6.11 -22.32 -29.92
CA LYS A 4 -6.44 -21.80 -29.28
C LYS A 4 -6.58 -21.43 -28.71
N ARG A 5 -6.70 -21.56 -28.77
CA ARG A 5 -7.00 -21.20 -28.05
C ARG A 5 -7.31 -21.02 -27.32
N THR A 6 -7.47 -21.20 -27.29
CA THR A 6 -8.10 -21.19 -26.70
C THR A 6 -8.04 -20.92 -25.75
N ARG A 7 -7.96 -21.05 -25.10
CA ARG A 7 -8.07 -20.55 -24.20
C ARG A 7 -8.92 -19.79 -24.06
N PRO A 8 -9.49 -19.85 -24.27
CA PRO A 8 -10.19 -18.81 -23.87
C PRO A 8 -11.61 -18.85 -23.57
N GLN A 9 -12.43 -19.79 -23.76
CA GLN A 9 -13.83 -19.55 -23.62
C GLN A 9 -14.41 -19.90 -22.30
N TYR A 10 -14.11 -21.07 -21.86
CA TYR A 10 -14.56 -21.50 -20.56
C TYR A 10 -14.06 -20.61 -19.49
N GLU A 11 -12.87 -20.13 -19.73
CA GLU A 11 -12.30 -19.19 -18.83
C GLU A 11 -13.00 -17.88 -18.86
N LEU A 12 -13.55 -17.57 -20.02
CA LEU A 12 -14.22 -16.32 -20.16
C LEU A 12 -15.44 -16.20 -19.26
N ILE A 13 -16.06 -17.32 -18.98
CA ILE A 13 -17.19 -17.28 -18.07
C ILE A 13 -16.76 -16.81 -16.70
N GLY A 14 -15.67 -17.35 -16.22
CA GLY A 14 -15.15 -16.89 -14.96
C GLY A 14 -14.63 -15.48 -15.04
N PHE A 15 -14.05 -15.18 -16.19
CA PHE A 15 -13.48 -13.86 -16.37
C PHE A 15 -14.52 -12.77 -16.34
N GLU A 16 -15.68 -13.04 -16.85
CA GLU A 16 -16.69 -12.01 -16.88
C GLU A 16 -17.01 -11.54 -15.48
N GLN A 17 -17.11 -12.46 -14.58
CA GLN A 17 -17.38 -12.08 -13.20
C GLN A 17 -16.21 -11.34 -12.61
N ASP A 18 -15.02 -11.80 -12.92
CA ASP A 18 -13.85 -11.15 -12.43
C ASP A 18 -13.73 -9.75 -12.97
N GLN A 19 -14.08 -9.57 -14.22
CA GLN A 19 -13.97 -8.26 -14.83
C GLN A 19 -14.90 -7.25 -14.18
N ASP A 20 -16.04 -7.71 -13.73
CA ASP A 20 -16.98 -6.80 -13.08
C ASP A 20 -16.38 -6.18 -11.85
N ILE A 21 -15.53 -6.91 -11.17
CA ILE A 21 -14.93 -6.43 -9.94
C ILE A 21 -13.43 -6.26 -10.05
N HIS A 22 -12.92 -6.52 -11.25
CA HIS A 22 -11.47 -6.49 -11.42
C HIS A 22 -10.96 -5.06 -11.45
N ILE A 23 -10.08 -4.75 -10.55
CA ILE A 23 -9.36 -3.49 -10.54
C ILE A 23 -7.88 -3.84 -10.60
N PRO A 24 -7.16 -3.31 -11.58
CA PRO A 24 -5.75 -3.69 -11.73
C PRO A 24 -4.99 -3.44 -10.44
N LEU A 25 -4.14 -4.39 -10.11
CA LEU A 25 -3.27 -4.25 -8.96
C LEU A 25 -2.16 -3.29 -9.31
N ASN A 26 -1.92 -2.32 -8.44
CA ASN A 26 -0.83 -1.38 -8.64
C ASN A 26 -0.29 -0.94 -7.29
N ARG A 27 0.76 -0.14 -7.33
CA ARG A 27 1.43 0.26 -6.09
C ARG A 27 0.51 1.05 -5.17
N ALA A 28 -0.33 1.90 -5.74
CA ALA A 28 -1.23 2.70 -4.92
C ALA A 28 -2.19 1.82 -4.15
N ARG A 29 -2.77 0.83 -4.81
CA ARG A 29 -3.69 -0.08 -4.14
C ARG A 29 -2.99 -0.92 -3.08
N ILE A 30 -1.78 -1.37 -3.38
CA ILE A 30 -1.01 -2.14 -2.42
C ILE A 30 -0.69 -1.28 -1.20
N THR A 31 -0.30 -0.03 -1.43
CA THR A 31 0.01 0.88 -0.34
C THR A 31 -1.21 1.12 0.54
N GLU A 32 -2.35 1.36 -0.06
CA GLU A 32 -3.58 1.60 0.70
C GLU A 32 -3.96 0.39 1.54
N SER A 33 -3.84 -0.80 0.96
CA SER A 33 -4.14 -2.02 1.70
C SER A 33 -3.17 -2.18 2.87
N THR A 34 -1.90 -1.91 2.62
CA THR A 34 -0.89 -2.03 3.66
C THR A 34 -1.17 -1.07 4.81
N ILE A 35 -1.54 0.18 4.50
CA ILE A 35 -1.86 1.15 5.54
C ILE A 35 -3.08 0.71 6.34
N ARG A 36 -4.09 0.22 5.64
CA ARG A 36 -5.30 -0.24 6.33
C ARG A 36 -5.00 -1.36 7.30
N LEU A 37 -4.21 -2.35 6.85
CA LEU A 37 -3.85 -3.46 7.71
C LEU A 37 -2.97 -3.01 8.86
N LEU A 38 -2.08 -2.07 8.59
CA LEU A 38 -1.22 -1.54 9.63
C LEU A 38 -2.05 -0.87 10.72
N ASN A 39 -3.04 -0.10 10.32
CA ASN A 39 -3.90 0.58 11.29
C ASN A 39 -4.75 -0.40 12.07
N GLU A 40 -5.18 -1.48 11.42
CA GLU A 40 -6.05 -2.44 12.07
C GLU A 40 -5.30 -3.42 12.98
N HIS A 41 -4.14 -3.86 12.53
CA HIS A 41 -3.46 -4.97 13.21
C HIS A 41 -2.07 -4.64 13.69
N GLY A 42 -1.50 -3.52 13.29
CA GLY A 42 -0.17 -3.15 13.70
C GLY A 42 0.91 -3.75 12.84
N LEU A 43 2.13 -3.27 13.08
CA LEU A 43 3.25 -3.63 12.24
C LEU A 43 3.63 -5.09 12.32
N MET A 44 3.54 -5.65 13.52
CA MET A 44 3.98 -7.03 13.72
C MET A 44 3.10 -8.04 12.98
N GLU A 45 1.84 -7.66 12.73
CA GLU A 45 0.91 -8.57 12.05
C GLU A 45 0.94 -8.41 10.55
N LEU A 46 1.63 -7.41 10.05
CA LEU A 46 1.68 -7.14 8.61
C LEU A 46 2.43 -8.25 7.90
N SER A 47 1.86 -8.78 6.83
CA SER A 47 2.49 -9.82 6.04
C SER A 47 2.01 -9.73 4.60
N MET A 48 2.80 -10.32 3.70
CA MET A 48 2.41 -10.38 2.30
C MET A 48 1.10 -11.13 2.13
N ARG A 49 0.90 -12.19 2.88
CA ARG A 49 -0.32 -12.96 2.77
C ARG A 49 -1.54 -12.14 3.15
N LYS A 50 -1.43 -11.37 4.23
CA LYS A 50 -2.56 -10.56 4.67
C LYS A 50 -2.88 -9.47 3.65
N VAL A 51 -1.86 -8.90 3.03
CA VAL A 51 -2.11 -7.90 2.00
C VAL A 51 -2.81 -8.53 0.81
N ALA A 52 -2.36 -9.71 0.40
CA ALA A 52 -2.99 -10.40 -0.72
C ALA A 52 -4.44 -10.73 -0.40
N GLU A 53 -4.71 -11.16 0.84
CA GLU A 53 -6.08 -11.46 1.25
C GLU A 53 -6.94 -10.21 1.25
N ASP A 54 -6.40 -9.12 1.75
CA ASP A 54 -7.15 -7.86 1.80
C ASP A 54 -7.50 -7.37 0.41
N LEU A 55 -6.58 -7.57 -0.53
CA LEU A 55 -6.78 -7.14 -1.92
C LEU A 55 -7.55 -8.17 -2.74
N THR A 56 -7.79 -9.33 -2.18
CA THR A 56 -8.47 -10.42 -2.85
C THR A 56 -7.74 -10.83 -4.12
N VAL A 57 -6.43 -11.01 -3.99
CA VAL A 57 -5.59 -11.45 -5.10
C VAL A 57 -4.77 -12.64 -4.64
N GLN A 58 -4.25 -13.38 -5.61
CA GLN A 58 -3.33 -14.46 -5.31
C GLN A 58 -2.00 -13.89 -4.85
N PRO A 59 -1.33 -14.55 -3.92
CA PRO A 59 -0.01 -14.09 -3.50
C PRO A 59 0.97 -13.90 -4.64
N ALA A 60 0.89 -14.76 -5.66
CA ALA A 60 1.79 -14.62 -6.80
C ALA A 60 1.60 -13.28 -7.51
N SER A 61 0.36 -12.83 -7.59
CA SER A 61 0.08 -11.52 -8.21
C SER A 61 0.72 -10.40 -7.42
N LEU A 62 0.64 -10.50 -6.09
CA LEU A 62 1.24 -9.49 -5.25
C LEU A 62 2.76 -9.50 -5.39
N TYR A 63 3.36 -10.69 -5.44
CA TYR A 63 4.80 -10.82 -5.56
C TYR A 63 5.33 -10.29 -6.89
N TYR A 64 4.47 -10.21 -7.88
CA TYR A 64 4.87 -9.59 -9.13
C TYR A 64 5.21 -8.11 -8.92
N HIS A 65 4.51 -7.45 -8.03
CA HIS A 65 4.71 -6.02 -7.79
C HIS A 65 5.64 -5.75 -6.62
N VAL A 66 5.58 -6.57 -5.58
CA VAL A 66 6.31 -6.35 -4.34
C VAL A 66 6.93 -7.66 -3.92
N LYS A 67 8.22 -7.65 -3.66
CA LYS A 67 8.94 -8.90 -3.44
C LYS A 67 8.93 -9.39 -2.01
N GLY A 68 8.50 -8.56 -1.08
CA GLY A 68 8.46 -8.97 0.31
C GLY A 68 8.06 -7.84 1.21
N LYS A 69 8.06 -8.14 2.51
CA LYS A 69 7.59 -7.17 3.50
C LYS A 69 8.43 -5.91 3.48
N GLU A 70 9.72 -6.03 3.20
CA GLU A 70 10.57 -4.84 3.17
C GLU A 70 10.11 -3.86 2.09
N GLN A 71 9.69 -4.38 0.95
CA GLN A 71 9.21 -3.50 -0.10
C GLN A 71 7.83 -2.92 0.24
N LEU A 72 7.02 -3.65 0.99
CA LEU A 72 5.78 -3.07 1.51
C LEU A 72 6.09 -1.87 2.38
N LEU A 73 7.08 -2.02 3.26
CA LEU A 73 7.46 -0.92 4.14
C LEU A 73 8.06 0.23 3.34
N GLN A 74 8.76 -0.08 2.26
CA GLN A 74 9.29 0.97 1.40
C GLN A 74 8.17 1.78 0.75
N LEU A 75 7.10 1.10 0.34
CA LEU A 75 5.95 1.81 -0.22
C LEU A 75 5.33 2.74 0.81
N LEU A 76 5.28 2.30 2.06
CA LEU A 76 4.78 3.17 3.13
C LEU A 76 5.67 4.39 3.32
N ALA A 77 6.98 4.16 3.35
CA ALA A 77 7.91 5.26 3.52
C ALA A 77 7.77 6.26 2.38
N ASP A 78 7.64 5.76 1.16
CA ASP A 78 7.46 6.63 0.00
C ASP A 78 6.18 7.43 0.12
N LYS A 79 5.13 6.80 0.59
CA LYS A 79 3.84 7.47 0.76
C LYS A 79 3.94 8.58 1.80
N PHE A 80 4.54 8.26 2.95
CA PHE A 80 4.69 9.25 4.00
C PHE A 80 5.53 10.42 3.53
N CYS A 81 6.63 10.14 2.85
CA CYS A 81 7.50 11.20 2.37
C CYS A 81 6.83 12.04 1.30
N SER A 82 5.96 11.45 0.50
CA SER A 82 5.27 12.19 -0.54
C SER A 82 4.31 13.23 0.02
N GLU A 83 3.92 13.07 1.28
CA GLU A 83 3.02 14.02 1.93
C GLU A 83 3.77 15.15 2.61
N MET A 84 5.09 15.12 2.55
CA MET A 84 5.90 16.16 3.14
C MET A 84 6.28 17.19 2.08
N THR A 85 6.39 18.44 2.49
CA THR A 85 6.80 19.50 1.57
C THR A 85 8.27 19.79 1.77
N SER A 86 8.89 20.38 0.76
CA SER A 86 10.27 20.77 0.87
C SER A 86 10.42 21.86 1.91
N PRO A 87 11.48 21.81 2.71
CA PRO A 87 11.69 22.86 3.69
C PRO A 87 12.05 24.17 3.00
N ASP A 88 11.95 25.27 3.76
CA ASP A 88 12.25 26.59 3.26
C ASP A 88 13.75 26.68 2.95
N ALA A 89 14.09 26.80 1.68
CA ALA A 89 15.48 26.77 1.24
C ALA A 89 16.26 28.00 1.70
N SER A 90 15.57 29.05 2.15
CA SER A 90 16.24 30.25 2.60
C SER A 90 16.76 30.10 4.02
N LEU A 91 16.38 29.05 4.74
CA LEU A 91 16.80 28.81 6.10
C LEU A 91 18.14 28.05 6.15
N PRO A 92 18.88 28.19 7.25
CA PRO A 92 20.06 27.33 7.43
C PRO A 92 19.67 25.86 7.42
N TRP A 93 20.61 25.02 7.03
CA TRP A 93 20.31 23.59 6.89
C TRP A 93 19.80 22.98 8.20
N THR A 94 20.28 23.47 9.36
CA THR A 94 19.81 22.92 10.61
C THR A 94 18.32 23.18 10.81
N LYS A 95 17.85 24.37 10.42
CA LYS A 95 16.43 24.67 10.50
C LYS A 95 15.62 23.89 9.48
N GLN A 96 16.20 23.67 8.30
CA GLN A 96 15.53 22.85 7.31
C GLN A 96 15.36 21.42 7.82
N LEU A 97 16.39 20.90 8.49
CA LEU A 97 16.32 19.57 9.05
C LEU A 97 15.24 19.47 10.13
N LEU A 98 15.14 20.50 10.96
CA LEU A 98 14.09 20.52 11.98
C LEU A 98 12.72 20.55 11.36
N GLN A 99 12.54 21.31 10.28
CA GLN A 99 11.24 21.35 9.60
C GLN A 99 10.87 19.99 9.06
N LEU A 100 11.84 19.30 8.45
CA LEU A 100 11.58 17.96 7.93
C LEU A 100 11.21 17.01 9.04
N GLY A 101 11.91 17.08 10.17
CA GLY A 101 11.61 16.23 11.30
C GLY A 101 10.21 16.47 11.83
N GLU A 102 9.81 17.73 11.93
CA GLU A 102 8.47 18.06 12.39
C GLU A 102 7.41 17.56 11.44
N GLN A 103 7.63 17.72 10.14
CA GLN A 103 6.68 17.22 9.15
C GLN A 103 6.54 15.70 9.24
N PHE A 104 7.67 15.01 9.34
CA PHE A 104 7.67 13.56 9.44
C PHE A 104 6.89 13.13 10.68
N ARG A 105 7.16 13.79 11.81
CA ARG A 105 6.44 13.48 13.03
C ARG A 105 4.94 13.70 12.87
N ASN A 106 4.57 14.82 12.25
CA ASN A 106 3.14 15.12 12.09
C ASN A 106 2.44 14.13 11.18
N VAL A 107 3.11 13.70 10.12
CA VAL A 107 2.52 12.71 9.24
C VAL A 107 2.30 11.41 10.00
N LEU A 108 3.30 10.96 10.74
CA LEU A 108 3.17 9.73 11.51
C LEU A 108 2.07 9.84 12.57
N LEU A 109 1.98 10.97 13.24
CA LEU A 109 0.96 11.16 14.27
C LEU A 109 -0.44 11.15 13.68
N THR A 110 -0.59 11.65 12.48
CA THR A 110 -1.89 11.62 11.82
C THR A 110 -2.39 10.18 11.69
N TYR A 111 -1.52 9.28 11.25
CA TYR A 111 -1.90 7.88 11.12
C TYR A 111 -2.12 7.24 12.48
N GLN A 112 -1.31 7.60 13.46
CA GLN A 112 -1.47 7.03 14.78
C GLN A 112 -2.76 7.50 15.45
N ILE A 113 -3.12 8.75 15.27
CA ILE A 113 -4.37 9.27 15.83
C ILE A 113 -5.54 8.52 15.21
N HIS A 114 -5.47 8.29 13.90
CA HIS A 114 -6.51 7.55 13.22
C HIS A 114 -6.66 6.15 13.83
N LYS A 115 -5.54 5.49 14.06
CA LYS A 115 -5.58 4.17 14.67
C LYS A 115 -6.13 4.21 16.08
N ASN A 116 -5.72 5.21 16.85
CA ASN A 116 -6.21 5.31 18.23
C ASN A 116 -7.70 5.54 18.27
N ASN A 117 -8.21 6.33 17.35
CA ASN A 117 -9.65 6.53 17.27
C ASN A 117 -10.36 5.21 16.99
N THR A 118 -9.78 4.42 16.13
CA THR A 118 -10.33 3.10 15.84
C THR A 118 -10.28 2.22 17.07
N ASP A 119 -9.18 2.27 17.78
CA ASP A 119 -9.01 1.42 18.96
C ASP A 119 -9.98 1.78 20.07
N THR A 120 -10.35 3.04 20.18
CA THR A 120 -11.25 3.43 21.24
C THR A 120 -12.70 3.09 20.94
N MET A 121 -12.96 2.71 19.73
CA MET A 121 -14.30 2.31 19.36
C MET A 121 -14.56 0.88 19.81
#